data_aeeb5d27a9b76b5776acd1d7ec71c75c
#
_entry.id   aeeb5d27a9b76b5776acd1d7ec71c75c
#
_cell.length_a   1.000
_cell.length_b   1.000
_cell.length_c   1.000
_cell.angle_alpha   90.00
_cell.angle_beta   90.00
_cell.angle_gamma   90.00
#
_symmetry.space_group_name_H-M   'P 1'
#
loop_
_entity.id
_entity.type
_entity.pdbx_description
1 polymer ?
#
loop_
_entity_poly.entity_id
_entity_poly.type
_entity_poly.pdbx_seq_one_letter_code
_entity_poly.pdbx_strand_id
1 'polypeptide(L)'
;GSSLFAQEPCASEATPEQIRYMTQTREARQNFDVATLRGTVKWVPITFHNVTRTNGTGGLSSSVFPTIISDLNRAFGPANIQFFQCGPVETINSDTYFDLSIGRAGDPYPAEDAVVCGAHDVPNTLNMYFFNSFYSQYWGPGVRGLAYFPGGPERVLIETAYATNGSRTIEHEVGHFFSLYHTHQNAGHSTLGECANGSNCAIAGDEVCDTPAEPALGIPSNTSGCN
;
A
#
# COMPACT_ATOMS: atom_id res chain seq x y z
N GLY A 1 10.67 -18.63 23.01
CA GLY A 1 11.11 -17.46 22.27
C GLY A 1 9.97 -17.02 21.37
N SER A 2 9.23 -15.97 21.76
CA SER A 2 8.22 -15.35 20.92
C SER A 2 8.96 -14.69 19.76
N SER A 3 8.74 -15.15 18.56
CA SER A 3 9.12 -14.46 17.33
C SER A 3 8.30 -13.18 17.30
N LEU A 4 8.90 -12.05 17.66
CA LEU A 4 8.39 -10.75 17.34
C LEU A 4 8.38 -10.69 15.81
N PHE A 5 7.20 -10.79 15.20
CA PHE A 5 7.05 -10.41 13.80
C PHE A 5 7.38 -8.93 13.72
N ALA A 6 8.62 -8.63 13.34
CA ALA A 6 8.97 -7.28 12.96
C ALA A 6 8.03 -6.89 11.83
N GLN A 7 7.28 -5.82 12.02
CA GLN A 7 6.42 -5.27 10.99
C GLN A 7 7.27 -4.99 9.76
N GLU A 8 6.80 -5.41 8.59
CA GLU A 8 7.54 -5.19 7.36
C GLU A 8 7.66 -3.68 7.10
N PRO A 9 8.86 -3.16 6.84
CA PRO A 9 9.02 -1.74 6.55
C PRO A 9 8.22 -1.34 5.32
N CYS A 10 7.27 -0.46 5.52
CA CYS A 10 6.40 0.12 4.49
C CYS A 10 6.65 1.63 4.44
N ALA A 11 6.75 2.18 3.23
CA ALA A 11 6.95 3.61 3.01
C ALA A 11 5.65 4.38 2.71
N SER A 12 4.49 3.73 2.86
CA SER A 12 3.19 4.33 2.54
C SER A 12 2.74 5.27 3.65
N GLU A 13 2.71 6.56 3.34
CA GLU A 13 2.16 7.60 4.23
C GLU A 13 1.17 8.48 3.45
N ALA A 14 -0.02 8.69 4.03
CA ALA A 14 -1.01 9.57 3.43
C ALA A 14 -0.63 11.04 3.61
N THR A 15 -0.60 11.80 2.52
CA THR A 15 -0.42 13.24 2.57
C THR A 15 -1.65 13.94 3.16
N PRO A 16 -1.54 15.18 3.68
CA PRO A 16 -2.70 15.93 4.15
C PRO A 16 -3.81 16.10 3.09
N GLU A 17 -3.44 16.14 1.81
CA GLU A 17 -4.40 16.21 0.70
C GLU A 17 -5.12 14.88 0.50
N GLN A 18 -4.42 13.77 0.53
CA GLN A 18 -5.01 12.44 0.47
C GLN A 18 -5.92 12.17 1.68
N ILE A 19 -5.51 12.58 2.88
CA ILE A 19 -6.36 12.49 4.08
C ILE A 19 -7.66 13.27 3.88
N ARG A 20 -7.59 14.52 3.38
CA ARG A 20 -8.79 15.31 3.07
C ARG A 20 -9.68 14.61 2.04
N TYR A 21 -9.10 14.10 0.97
CA TYR A 21 -9.83 13.37 -0.07
C TYR A 21 -10.54 12.13 0.49
N MET A 22 -9.85 11.32 1.25
CA MET A 22 -10.41 10.12 1.87
C MET A 22 -11.53 10.46 2.86
N THR A 23 -11.34 11.51 3.68
CA THR A 23 -12.37 11.98 4.63
C THR A 23 -13.63 12.44 3.89
N GLN A 24 -13.51 13.27 2.87
CA GLN A 24 -14.64 13.74 2.07
C GLN A 24 -15.36 12.57 1.37
N THR A 25 -14.60 11.61 0.84
CA THR A 25 -15.15 10.42 0.20
C THR A 25 -15.93 9.56 1.20
N ARG A 26 -15.42 9.43 2.42
CA ARG A 26 -16.08 8.68 3.50
C ARG A 26 -17.38 9.36 3.93
N GLU A 27 -17.36 10.67 4.15
CA GLU A 27 -18.56 11.44 4.49
C GLU A 27 -19.62 11.33 3.40
N ALA A 28 -19.23 11.41 2.13
CA ALA A 28 -20.14 11.22 1.00
C ALA A 28 -20.77 9.81 0.99
N ARG A 29 -20.01 8.78 1.43
CA ARG A 29 -20.48 7.39 1.49
C ARG A 29 -21.38 7.09 2.67
N GLN A 30 -21.37 7.88 3.76
CA GLN A 30 -22.26 7.66 4.91
C GLN A 30 -23.74 7.73 4.51
N ASN A 31 -24.08 8.41 3.43
CA ASN A 31 -25.42 8.50 2.89
C ASN A 31 -25.73 7.44 1.81
N PHE A 32 -24.76 6.54 1.52
CA PHE A 32 -24.97 5.47 0.56
C PHE A 32 -25.52 4.23 1.25
N ASP A 33 -26.58 3.67 0.72
CA ASP A 33 -27.07 2.37 1.15
C ASP A 33 -26.06 1.27 0.77
N VAL A 34 -25.22 0.92 1.73
CA VAL A 34 -24.17 -0.12 1.57
C VAL A 34 -24.81 -1.47 1.21
N ALA A 35 -26.09 -1.71 1.54
CA ALA A 35 -26.78 -2.94 1.19
C ALA A 35 -26.90 -3.12 -0.32
N THR A 36 -27.00 -2.01 -1.08
CA THR A 36 -27.06 -2.07 -2.55
C THR A 36 -25.74 -2.48 -3.20
N LEU A 37 -24.63 -2.30 -2.49
CA LEU A 37 -23.28 -2.67 -2.96
C LEU A 37 -22.86 -4.07 -2.51
N ARG A 38 -23.54 -4.65 -1.52
CA ARG A 38 -23.29 -6.01 -1.06
C ARG A 38 -23.70 -7.02 -2.13
N GLY A 39 -22.78 -7.90 -2.46
CA GLY A 39 -23.01 -8.97 -3.44
C GLY A 39 -22.59 -8.65 -4.88
N THR A 40 -22.25 -7.41 -5.20
CA THR A 40 -21.69 -7.08 -6.52
C THR A 40 -20.18 -7.15 -6.51
N VAL A 41 -19.59 -8.02 -7.31
CA VAL A 41 -18.15 -8.10 -7.49
C VAL A 41 -17.63 -6.82 -8.15
N LYS A 42 -16.60 -6.21 -7.57
CA LYS A 42 -15.87 -5.08 -8.13
C LYS A 42 -14.62 -5.60 -8.81
N TRP A 43 -14.48 -5.29 -10.09
CA TRP A 43 -13.31 -5.70 -10.87
C TRP A 43 -12.31 -4.56 -10.96
N VAL A 44 -11.06 -4.84 -10.58
CA VAL A 44 -9.96 -3.89 -10.59
C VAL A 44 -8.93 -4.34 -11.63
N PRO A 45 -8.74 -3.55 -12.70
CA PRO A 45 -7.70 -3.84 -13.67
C PRO A 45 -6.31 -3.52 -13.09
N ILE A 46 -5.35 -4.41 -13.31
CA ILE A 46 -3.95 -4.20 -12.95
C ILE A 46 -3.09 -4.17 -14.21
N THR A 47 -2.27 -3.14 -14.34
CA THR A 47 -1.17 -3.11 -15.31
C THR A 47 0.15 -3.38 -14.58
N PHE A 48 0.89 -4.37 -15.05
CA PHE A 48 2.17 -4.74 -14.48
C PHE A 48 3.34 -4.12 -15.23
N HIS A 49 4.27 -3.51 -14.48
CA HIS A 49 5.49 -2.90 -14.96
C HIS A 49 6.68 -3.59 -14.29
N ASN A 50 7.49 -4.29 -15.09
CA ASN A 50 8.62 -5.07 -14.61
C ASN A 50 9.92 -4.36 -14.98
N VAL A 51 10.60 -3.79 -13.99
CA VAL A 51 11.86 -3.06 -14.21
C VAL A 51 13.01 -4.05 -14.24
N THR A 52 13.80 -3.99 -15.30
CA THR A 52 14.99 -4.83 -15.51
C THR A 52 16.20 -3.95 -15.80
N ARG A 53 17.38 -4.53 -15.75
CA ARG A 53 18.57 -3.84 -16.23
C ARG A 53 18.51 -3.60 -17.73
N THR A 54 19.29 -2.66 -18.23
CA THR A 54 19.37 -2.33 -19.68
C THR A 54 19.67 -3.56 -20.55
N ASN A 55 20.38 -4.54 -20.03
CA ASN A 55 20.67 -5.80 -20.72
C ASN A 55 19.54 -6.85 -20.63
N GLY A 56 18.40 -6.50 -20.04
CA GLY A 56 17.23 -7.38 -19.85
C GLY A 56 17.36 -8.37 -18.70
N THR A 57 18.37 -8.29 -17.86
CA THR A 57 18.51 -9.16 -16.69
C THR A 57 17.84 -8.56 -15.46
N GLY A 58 17.53 -9.40 -14.48
CA GLY A 58 16.77 -9.02 -13.29
C GLY A 58 15.26 -8.93 -13.55
N GLY A 59 14.53 -8.35 -12.61
CA GLY A 59 13.07 -8.33 -12.66
C GLY A 59 12.43 -9.69 -12.38
N LEU A 60 11.12 -9.74 -12.50
CA LEU A 60 10.31 -10.94 -12.23
C LEU A 60 10.17 -11.82 -13.47
N SER A 61 10.11 -13.14 -13.25
CA SER A 61 9.69 -14.08 -14.28
C SER A 61 8.22 -13.88 -14.65
N SER A 62 7.86 -14.06 -15.91
CA SER A 62 6.48 -13.92 -16.40
C SER A 62 5.48 -14.87 -15.69
N SER A 63 5.93 -15.98 -15.13
CA SER A 63 5.10 -16.91 -14.38
C SER A 63 4.62 -16.37 -13.02
N VAL A 64 5.22 -15.30 -12.53
CA VAL A 64 4.88 -14.69 -11.23
C VAL A 64 3.58 -13.89 -11.30
N PHE A 65 3.31 -13.18 -12.38
CA PHE A 65 2.17 -12.26 -12.48
C PHE A 65 0.79 -12.94 -12.33
N PRO A 66 0.53 -14.11 -12.92
CA PRO A 66 -0.71 -14.86 -12.66
C PRO A 66 -0.86 -15.28 -11.19
N THR A 67 0.25 -15.57 -10.50
CA THR A 67 0.23 -15.91 -9.07
C THR A 67 -0.17 -14.71 -8.23
N ILE A 68 0.36 -13.51 -8.54
CA ILE A 68 -0.02 -12.26 -7.87
C ILE A 68 -1.53 -12.02 -8.01
N ILE A 69 -2.10 -12.15 -9.21
CA ILE A 69 -3.55 -12.01 -9.42
C ILE A 69 -4.33 -13.02 -8.57
N SER A 70 -3.88 -14.27 -8.54
CA SER A 70 -4.53 -15.32 -7.74
C SER A 70 -4.50 -15.01 -6.24
N ASP A 71 -3.36 -14.53 -5.73
CA ASP A 71 -3.18 -14.21 -4.31
C ASP A 71 -4.02 -12.99 -3.91
N LEU A 72 -4.05 -11.94 -4.74
CA LEU A 72 -4.91 -10.78 -4.53
C LEU A 72 -6.40 -11.19 -4.56
N ASN A 73 -6.82 -12.02 -5.50
CA ASN A 73 -8.20 -12.50 -5.59
C ASN A 73 -8.60 -13.34 -4.38
N ARG A 74 -7.65 -14.11 -3.83
CA ARG A 74 -7.88 -14.84 -2.58
C ARG A 74 -8.00 -13.90 -1.38
N ALA A 75 -7.14 -12.87 -1.28
CA ALA A 75 -7.12 -11.95 -0.16
C ALA A 75 -8.32 -11.02 -0.14
N PHE A 76 -8.70 -10.45 -1.28
CA PHE A 76 -9.76 -9.45 -1.39
C PHE A 76 -11.12 -10.01 -1.81
N GLY A 77 -11.18 -11.30 -2.18
CA GLY A 77 -12.42 -12.00 -2.53
C GLY A 77 -13.54 -11.89 -1.49
N PRO A 78 -13.25 -12.03 -0.19
CA PRO A 78 -14.25 -11.83 0.87
C PRO A 78 -14.89 -10.44 0.88
N ALA A 79 -14.20 -9.42 0.37
CA ALA A 79 -14.72 -8.07 0.20
C ALA A 79 -15.43 -7.85 -1.15
N ASN A 80 -15.64 -8.91 -1.95
CA ASN A 80 -16.17 -8.85 -3.31
C ASN A 80 -15.33 -7.99 -4.28
N ILE A 81 -14.01 -7.94 -4.06
CA ILE A 81 -13.06 -7.30 -4.96
C ILE A 81 -12.29 -8.40 -5.68
N GLN A 82 -12.22 -8.29 -7.00
CA GLN A 82 -11.46 -9.20 -7.86
C GLN A 82 -10.56 -8.40 -8.80
N PHE A 83 -9.40 -8.93 -9.07
CA PHE A 83 -8.39 -8.32 -9.92
C PHE A 83 -8.20 -9.12 -11.19
N PHE A 84 -7.85 -8.43 -12.24
CA PHE A 84 -7.45 -9.05 -13.51
C PHE A 84 -6.31 -8.27 -14.15
N GLN A 85 -5.45 -8.94 -14.86
CA GLN A 85 -4.38 -8.31 -15.60
C GLN A 85 -4.96 -7.57 -16.80
N CYS A 86 -4.65 -6.29 -16.94
CA CYS A 86 -5.04 -5.44 -18.05
C CYS A 86 -3.85 -5.23 -19.00
N GLY A 87 -3.88 -5.89 -20.14
CA GLY A 87 -2.81 -5.84 -21.11
C GLY A 87 -1.59 -6.73 -20.79
N PRO A 88 -0.54 -6.68 -21.64
CA PRO A 88 0.69 -7.40 -21.40
C PRO A 88 1.50 -6.76 -20.27
N VAL A 89 2.41 -7.54 -19.66
CA VAL A 89 3.41 -6.97 -18.74
C VAL A 89 4.35 -6.07 -19.53
N GLU A 90 4.47 -4.82 -19.11
CA GLU A 90 5.47 -3.90 -19.66
C GLU A 90 6.82 -4.20 -19.04
N THR A 91 7.87 -4.27 -19.85
CA THR A 91 9.25 -4.37 -19.39
C THR A 91 9.96 -3.04 -19.57
N ILE A 92 10.39 -2.46 -18.44
CA ILE A 92 11.16 -1.19 -18.44
C ILE A 92 12.63 -1.52 -18.25
N ASN A 93 13.42 -1.36 -19.30
CA ASN A 93 14.85 -1.65 -19.27
C ASN A 93 15.63 -0.40 -18.83
N SER A 94 16.12 -0.36 -17.60
CA SER A 94 16.83 0.79 -17.05
C SER A 94 17.79 0.39 -15.93
N ASP A 95 19.07 0.62 -16.10
CA ASP A 95 20.04 0.51 -15.00
C ASP A 95 19.89 1.65 -14.00
N THR A 96 19.39 2.82 -14.43
CA THR A 96 19.18 3.98 -13.56
C THR A 96 18.09 3.73 -12.53
N TYR A 97 16.98 3.13 -12.96
CA TYR A 97 15.80 2.91 -12.10
C TYR A 97 15.65 1.46 -11.62
N PHE A 98 16.64 0.62 -11.91
CA PHE A 98 16.61 -0.78 -11.46
C PHE A 98 16.55 -0.89 -9.93
N ASP A 99 17.35 -0.06 -9.25
CA ASP A 99 17.31 0.20 -7.83
C ASP A 99 16.74 1.61 -7.64
N LEU A 100 15.53 1.73 -7.08
CA LEU A 100 14.77 2.98 -7.09
C LEU A 100 15.00 3.81 -5.84
N SER A 101 15.27 5.11 -6.01
CA SER A 101 15.21 6.08 -4.91
C SER A 101 13.75 6.44 -4.62
N ILE A 102 13.31 6.16 -3.39
CA ILE A 102 12.02 6.60 -2.87
C ILE A 102 12.28 7.70 -1.85
N GLY A 103 12.18 8.95 -2.28
CA GLY A 103 12.38 10.12 -1.46
C GLY A 103 11.07 10.73 -0.98
N ARG A 104 11.14 11.54 0.06
CA ARG A 104 10.07 12.42 0.51
C ARG A 104 10.36 13.84 0.05
N ALA A 105 9.33 14.68 -0.07
CA ALA A 105 9.54 16.09 -0.38
C ALA A 105 10.50 16.74 0.63
N GLY A 106 11.64 17.25 0.14
CA GLY A 106 12.71 17.82 0.96
C GLY A 106 13.89 16.89 1.24
N ASP A 107 13.82 15.62 0.82
CA ASP A 107 14.97 14.71 0.86
C ASP A 107 16.05 15.12 -0.17
N PRO A 108 17.34 14.89 0.16
CA PRO A 108 18.42 15.07 -0.81
C PRO A 108 18.35 14.06 -1.97
N TYR A 109 17.62 12.95 -1.81
CA TYR A 109 17.33 11.99 -2.85
C TYR A 109 15.90 12.23 -3.37
N PRO A 110 15.74 12.66 -4.63
CA PRO A 110 14.42 12.89 -5.20
C PRO A 110 13.62 11.58 -5.29
N ALA A 111 12.30 11.70 -5.22
CA ALA A 111 11.40 10.60 -5.54
C ALA A 111 11.47 10.30 -7.03
N GLU A 112 12.25 9.30 -7.42
CA GLU A 112 12.44 8.92 -8.83
C GLU A 112 11.20 8.26 -9.42
N ASP A 113 10.33 7.69 -8.57
CA ASP A 113 9.08 7.07 -9.02
C ASP A 113 8.16 8.03 -9.77
N ALA A 114 8.13 9.32 -9.38
CA ALA A 114 7.33 10.32 -10.09
C ALA A 114 7.77 10.46 -11.56
N VAL A 115 9.06 10.27 -11.84
CA VAL A 115 9.62 10.36 -13.19
C VAL A 115 9.40 9.06 -13.96
N VAL A 116 9.90 7.93 -13.44
CA VAL A 116 9.82 6.65 -14.14
C VAL A 116 8.38 6.15 -14.25
N CYS A 117 7.62 6.15 -13.15
CA CYS A 117 6.25 5.66 -13.21
C CYS A 117 5.33 6.62 -13.96
N GLY A 118 5.50 7.94 -13.78
CA GLY A 118 4.70 8.94 -14.49
C GLY A 118 4.82 8.86 -16.03
N ALA A 119 5.90 8.30 -16.55
CA ALA A 119 6.08 8.06 -17.97
C ALA A 119 5.40 6.77 -18.47
N HIS A 120 5.04 5.85 -17.57
CA HIS A 120 4.55 4.51 -17.87
C HIS A 120 3.16 4.21 -17.29
N ASP A 121 2.61 5.07 -16.43
CA ASP A 121 1.30 4.86 -15.84
C ASP A 121 0.20 4.71 -16.90
N VAL A 122 -0.59 3.66 -16.78
CA VAL A 122 -1.78 3.42 -17.60
C VAL A 122 -3.01 3.93 -16.86
N PRO A 123 -3.73 4.92 -17.41
CA PRO A 123 -4.90 5.49 -16.74
C PRO A 123 -6.00 4.47 -16.45
N ASN A 124 -6.71 4.65 -15.34
CA ASN A 124 -7.81 3.80 -14.90
C ASN A 124 -7.42 2.35 -14.63
N THR A 125 -6.16 2.09 -14.30
CA THR A 125 -5.68 0.80 -13.81
C THR A 125 -4.87 1.00 -12.53
N LEU A 126 -4.81 -0.01 -11.68
CA LEU A 126 -3.81 -0.06 -10.64
C LEU A 126 -2.47 -0.41 -11.31
N ASN A 127 -1.57 0.55 -11.37
CA ASN A 127 -0.23 0.36 -11.91
C ASN A 127 0.65 -0.29 -10.83
N MET A 128 1.15 -1.48 -11.09
CA MET A 128 1.98 -2.23 -10.15
C MET A 128 3.38 -2.40 -10.71
N TYR A 129 4.33 -1.73 -10.06
CA TYR A 129 5.74 -1.69 -10.48
C TYR A 129 6.58 -2.62 -9.62
N PHE A 130 7.54 -3.29 -10.25
CA PHE A 130 8.49 -4.17 -9.58
C PHE A 130 9.91 -3.68 -9.84
N PHE A 131 10.58 -3.25 -8.78
CA PHE A 131 11.96 -2.79 -8.77
C PHE A 131 12.85 -3.81 -8.06
N ASN A 132 14.16 -3.81 -8.35
CA ASN A 132 15.08 -4.73 -7.69
C ASN A 132 15.18 -4.42 -6.18
N SER A 133 15.37 -3.15 -5.83
CA SER A 133 15.40 -2.69 -4.45
C SER A 133 14.96 -1.23 -4.33
N PHE A 134 14.62 -0.83 -3.10
CA PHE A 134 14.38 0.56 -2.76
C PHE A 134 15.49 1.09 -1.86
N TYR A 135 15.82 2.37 -2.01
CA TYR A 135 16.64 3.08 -1.05
C TYR A 135 16.00 4.43 -0.69
N SER A 136 16.06 4.75 0.59
CA SER A 136 15.53 5.98 1.14
C SER A 136 16.36 6.42 2.32
N GLN A 137 16.67 7.72 2.38
CA GLN A 137 17.31 8.28 3.55
C GLN A 137 16.32 8.47 4.71
N TYR A 138 15.05 8.69 4.39
CA TYR A 138 14.00 8.95 5.37
C TYR A 138 13.52 7.67 6.06
N TRP A 139 13.13 6.65 5.28
CA TRP A 139 12.62 5.39 5.84
C TRP A 139 13.72 4.38 6.16
N GLY A 140 14.98 4.67 5.77
CA GLY A 140 16.09 3.78 5.98
C GLY A 140 16.10 2.54 5.06
N PRO A 141 16.96 1.56 5.36
CA PRO A 141 17.04 0.33 4.59
C PRO A 141 15.87 -0.61 4.92
N GLY A 142 15.46 -1.39 3.94
CA GLY A 142 14.52 -2.49 4.11
C GLY A 142 13.08 -2.18 3.77
N VAL A 143 12.79 -1.03 3.15
CA VAL A 143 11.47 -0.78 2.54
C VAL A 143 11.19 -1.84 1.49
N ARG A 144 10.03 -2.50 1.56
CA ARG A 144 9.65 -3.61 0.68
C ARG A 144 8.56 -3.26 -0.32
N GLY A 145 7.79 -2.23 0.01
CA GLY A 145 6.72 -1.72 -0.82
C GLY A 145 6.37 -0.28 -0.49
N LEU A 146 5.64 0.32 -1.39
CA LEU A 146 5.05 1.65 -1.25
C LEU A 146 3.76 1.69 -2.05
N ALA A 147 2.70 2.21 -1.46
CA ALA A 147 1.48 2.53 -2.15
C ALA A 147 1.11 4.00 -1.98
N TYR A 148 0.44 4.54 -2.97
CA TYR A 148 -0.18 5.84 -2.84
C TYR A 148 -1.62 5.68 -2.38
N PHE A 149 -1.99 6.42 -1.36
CA PHE A 149 -3.37 6.51 -0.90
C PHE A 149 -4.26 7.20 -1.94
N PRO A 150 -5.58 6.94 -1.94
CA PRO A 150 -6.51 7.57 -2.86
C PRO A 150 -6.40 9.10 -2.89
N GLY A 151 -6.47 9.68 -4.09
CA GLY A 151 -6.19 11.10 -4.33
C GLY A 151 -4.73 11.36 -4.74
N GLY A 152 -3.89 10.33 -4.71
CA GLY A 152 -2.56 10.32 -5.30
C GLY A 152 -2.50 9.53 -6.61
N PRO A 153 -1.30 9.22 -7.11
CA PRO A 153 -1.12 8.36 -8.27
C PRO A 153 -1.72 6.95 -8.03
N GLU A 154 -2.34 6.37 -9.06
CA GLU A 154 -2.92 5.02 -8.97
C GLU A 154 -1.84 3.94 -9.15
N ARG A 155 -0.92 3.86 -8.19
CA ARG A 155 0.23 2.94 -8.27
C ARG A 155 0.63 2.31 -6.95
N VAL A 156 1.22 1.12 -7.08
CA VAL A 156 1.87 0.35 -6.01
C VAL A 156 3.25 -0.06 -6.51
N LEU A 157 4.28 0.14 -5.69
CA LEU A 157 5.66 -0.19 -5.98
C LEU A 157 6.11 -1.32 -5.05
N ILE A 158 6.71 -2.35 -5.59
CA ILE A 158 7.10 -3.56 -4.86
C ILE A 158 8.56 -3.90 -5.16
N GLU A 159 9.32 -4.23 -4.14
CA GLU A 159 10.63 -4.84 -4.31
C GLU A 159 10.48 -6.29 -4.78
N THR A 160 11.18 -6.68 -5.85
CA THR A 160 11.01 -7.99 -6.50
C THR A 160 11.19 -9.17 -5.55
N ALA A 161 12.06 -9.04 -4.54
CA ALA A 161 12.28 -10.06 -3.53
C ALA A 161 11.03 -10.37 -2.69
N TYR A 162 10.09 -9.44 -2.60
CA TYR A 162 8.87 -9.56 -1.80
C TYR A 162 7.59 -9.74 -2.65
N ALA A 163 7.74 -9.91 -3.95
CA ALA A 163 6.61 -10.19 -4.85
C ALA A 163 6.12 -11.65 -4.76
N THR A 164 6.88 -12.52 -4.10
CA THR A 164 6.63 -13.97 -4.01
C THR A 164 7.08 -14.50 -2.65
N ASN A 165 7.19 -15.83 -2.54
CA ASN A 165 7.76 -16.53 -1.37
C ASN A 165 6.93 -16.39 -0.08
N GLY A 166 5.61 -16.23 -0.19
CA GLY A 166 4.71 -16.11 0.96
C GLY A 166 4.75 -14.73 1.63
N SER A 167 5.41 -13.75 1.02
CA SER A 167 5.30 -12.36 1.42
C SER A 167 3.86 -11.87 1.25
N ARG A 168 3.42 -11.01 2.15
CA ARG A 168 2.12 -10.32 2.09
C ARG A 168 2.26 -8.86 1.67
N THR A 169 3.44 -8.47 1.20
CA THR A 169 3.74 -7.08 0.86
C THR A 169 2.76 -6.55 -0.20
N ILE A 170 2.46 -7.32 -1.24
CA ILE A 170 1.54 -6.85 -2.30
C ILE A 170 0.13 -6.61 -1.76
N GLU A 171 -0.42 -7.56 -0.99
CA GLU A 171 -1.74 -7.41 -0.39
C GLU A 171 -1.78 -6.23 0.60
N HIS A 172 -0.69 -6.01 1.34
CA HIS A 172 -0.54 -4.89 2.26
C HIS A 172 -0.57 -3.55 1.51
N GLU A 173 0.25 -3.38 0.50
CA GLU A 173 0.30 -2.13 -0.29
C GLU A 173 -1.02 -1.87 -1.04
N VAL A 174 -1.66 -2.93 -1.57
CA VAL A 174 -2.99 -2.80 -2.18
C VAL A 174 -4.04 -2.42 -1.13
N GLY A 175 -3.88 -2.82 0.13
CA GLY A 175 -4.68 -2.33 1.24
C GLY A 175 -4.61 -0.80 1.37
N HIS A 176 -3.41 -0.22 1.35
CA HIS A 176 -3.21 1.23 1.37
C HIS A 176 -3.82 1.93 0.15
N PHE A 177 -3.67 1.34 -1.03
CA PHE A 177 -4.35 1.84 -2.23
C PHE A 177 -5.88 1.91 -2.05
N PHE A 178 -6.47 1.03 -1.23
CA PHE A 178 -7.89 1.05 -0.86
C PHE A 178 -8.19 1.84 0.43
N SER A 179 -7.32 2.71 0.86
CA SER A 179 -7.50 3.58 2.05
C SER A 179 -7.33 2.91 3.41
N LEU A 180 -6.82 1.68 3.47
CA LEU A 180 -6.53 1.05 4.76
C LEU A 180 -5.24 1.63 5.36
N TYR A 181 -5.31 2.13 6.57
CA TYR A 181 -4.14 2.53 7.35
C TYR A 181 -3.48 1.31 8.01
N HIS A 182 -2.29 1.51 8.56
CA HIS A 182 -1.70 0.50 9.44
C HIS A 182 -2.54 0.35 10.70
N THR A 183 -2.68 -0.87 11.22
CA THR A 183 -3.41 -1.14 12.47
C THR A 183 -2.85 -0.38 13.68
N HIS A 184 -1.57 -0.02 13.64
CA HIS A 184 -0.90 0.82 14.65
C HIS A 184 -0.88 2.32 14.29
N GLN A 185 -1.68 2.76 13.32
CA GLN A 185 -1.72 4.16 12.89
C GLN A 185 -1.95 5.09 14.08
N ASN A 186 -1.14 6.14 14.20
CA ASN A 186 -1.20 7.11 15.30
C ASN A 186 -1.06 6.50 16.71
N ALA A 187 -0.57 5.27 16.87
CA ALA A 187 -0.39 4.63 18.16
C ALA A 187 0.43 5.52 19.12
N GLY A 188 -0.05 5.69 20.34
CA GLY A 188 0.55 6.59 21.33
C GLY A 188 0.27 8.08 21.15
N HIS A 189 -0.42 8.49 20.09
CA HIS A 189 -0.81 9.89 19.92
C HIS A 189 -1.99 10.23 20.84
N SER A 190 -1.90 11.36 21.57
CA SER A 190 -2.87 11.72 22.63
C SER A 190 -4.31 11.96 22.16
N THR A 191 -4.49 12.30 20.88
CA THR A 191 -5.81 12.63 20.32
C THR A 191 -6.18 11.83 19.07
N LEU A 192 -5.18 11.33 18.34
CA LEU A 192 -5.37 10.56 17.10
C LEU A 192 -5.15 9.05 17.31
N GLY A 193 -4.66 8.64 18.49
CA GLY A 193 -4.50 7.23 18.83
C GLY A 193 -5.84 6.58 19.14
N GLU A 194 -6.01 5.34 18.71
CA GLU A 194 -7.18 4.54 19.04
C GLU A 194 -7.17 4.14 20.50
N CYS A 195 -8.33 4.17 21.12
CA CYS A 195 -8.53 3.71 22.48
C CYS A 195 -8.61 2.18 22.54
N ALA A 196 -7.95 1.57 23.53
CA ALA A 196 -7.96 0.13 23.71
C ALA A 196 -9.37 -0.48 23.91
N ASN A 197 -10.36 0.33 24.31
CA ASN A 197 -11.76 -0.07 24.41
C ASN A 197 -12.57 0.17 23.12
N GLY A 198 -11.93 0.64 22.04
CA GLY A 198 -12.56 0.89 20.75
C GLY A 198 -13.52 2.09 20.72
N SER A 199 -13.57 2.92 21.78
CA SER A 199 -14.59 4.00 21.90
C SER A 199 -14.49 5.08 20.84
N ASN A 200 -13.35 5.21 20.18
CA ASN A 200 -13.07 6.19 19.12
C ASN A 200 -12.60 5.57 17.79
N CYS A 201 -12.73 4.25 17.63
CA CYS A 201 -12.22 3.49 16.48
C CYS A 201 -12.61 4.07 15.10
N ALA A 202 -13.78 4.68 14.98
CA ALA A 202 -14.27 5.23 13.70
C ALA A 202 -13.57 6.53 13.26
N ILE A 203 -12.78 7.16 14.13
CA ILE A 203 -12.16 8.48 13.91
C ILE A 203 -10.71 8.56 14.39
N ALA A 204 -10.14 7.48 14.84
CA ALA A 204 -8.79 7.40 15.39
C ALA A 204 -8.15 6.05 15.06
N GLY A 205 -6.83 5.96 15.23
CA GLY A 205 -6.10 4.76 14.87
C GLY A 205 -6.14 4.51 13.36
N ASP A 206 -6.47 3.29 12.98
CA ASP A 206 -6.65 2.90 11.57
C ASP A 206 -8.06 3.20 11.03
N GLU A 207 -8.93 3.74 11.89
CA GLU A 207 -10.34 4.11 11.60
C GLU A 207 -11.22 2.90 11.18
N VAL A 208 -10.86 1.69 11.63
CA VAL A 208 -11.55 0.42 11.37
C VAL A 208 -11.92 -0.24 12.69
N CYS A 209 -13.21 -0.31 13.02
CA CYS A 209 -13.69 -0.73 14.35
C CYS A 209 -13.68 -2.24 14.60
N ASP A 210 -13.38 -3.07 13.62
CA ASP A 210 -13.25 -4.52 13.79
C ASP A 210 -11.80 -4.99 13.96
N THR A 211 -10.84 -4.06 13.88
CA THR A 211 -9.46 -4.27 14.29
C THR A 211 -9.24 -3.78 15.72
N PRO A 212 -8.59 -4.56 16.60
CA PRO A 212 -8.21 -4.07 17.92
C PRO A 212 -7.17 -2.96 17.83
N ALA A 213 -7.25 -1.98 18.73
CA ALA A 213 -6.21 -0.96 18.86
C ALA A 213 -4.83 -1.61 19.10
N GLU A 214 -3.89 -1.37 18.22
CA GLU A 214 -2.53 -1.89 18.32
C GLU A 214 -1.56 -0.82 18.87
N PRO A 215 -0.70 -1.16 19.85
CA PRO A 215 0.39 -0.28 20.22
C PRO A 215 1.43 -0.26 19.09
N ALA A 216 2.01 0.92 18.80
CA ALA A 216 3.19 0.96 17.96
C ALA A 216 4.34 0.16 18.58
N LEU A 217 5.17 -0.45 17.75
CA LEU A 217 6.34 -1.20 18.21
C LEU A 217 7.22 -0.31 19.13
N GLY A 218 7.34 -0.69 20.40
CA GLY A 218 8.12 0.03 21.39
C GLY A 218 7.43 1.24 22.03
N ILE A 219 6.18 1.56 21.69
CA ILE A 219 5.40 2.62 22.32
C ILE A 219 4.19 1.97 23.03
N PRO A 220 4.02 2.17 24.35
CA PRO A 220 2.82 1.67 25.04
C PRO A 220 1.54 2.22 24.42
N SER A 221 0.49 1.41 24.39
CA SER A 221 -0.83 1.88 23.97
C SER A 221 -1.25 3.09 24.82
N ASN A 222 -1.75 4.14 24.15
CA ASN A 222 -2.21 5.33 24.84
C ASN A 222 -3.53 5.00 25.56
N THR A 223 -3.52 5.10 26.89
CA THR A 223 -4.73 4.98 27.71
C THR A 223 -5.23 6.33 28.20
N SER A 224 -4.53 7.43 27.89
CA SER A 224 -4.92 8.78 28.34
C SER A 224 -5.99 9.35 27.39
N GLY A 225 -7.14 9.71 27.94
CA GLY A 225 -8.27 10.29 27.20
C GLY A 225 -9.32 9.29 26.71
N CYS A 226 -9.15 8.02 27.02
CA CYS A 226 -10.10 6.95 26.76
C CYS A 226 -10.99 6.74 28.01
N ASN A 227 -12.12 7.40 28.08
CA ASN A 227 -13.15 7.23 29.15
C ASN A 227 -14.30 6.40 28.64
#